data_434648d39eb5540bcd6a932e8149a57c
#
_entry.id   434648d39eb5540bcd6a932e8149a57c
#
_cell.length_a   1.000
_cell.length_b   1.000
_cell.length_c   1.000
_cell.angle_alpha   90.00
_cell.angle_beta   90.00
_cell.angle_gamma   90.00
#
_symmetry.space_group_name_H-M   'P 1'
#
loop_
_entity.id
_entity.type
_entity.pdbx_description
1 polymer ?
#
loop_
_entity_poly.entity_id
_entity_poly.type
_entity_poly.pdbx_seq_one_letter_code
_entity_poly.pdbx_strand_id
1 'polypeptide(L)'
;VGFEMYCKLLRESVSRLKGDENALRPTAVVRMDFLHTDDSMIQGKHDATMASCFPASYISEPRLRIECYRKIASIMKTEEIMVYEEELTDRFGPIPDQTRALFYETEIKCLGQEAGFDSISSKENELYCREVKKSSRDGVKYLKKMGRIPLLNEKLPLLKLKEIIRFLKIHLHGIKDVS
;
A
#
# COMPACT_ATOMS: atom_id res chain seq x y z
N VAL A 1 19.18 -3.55 0.44
CA VAL A 1 18.36 -3.22 -0.75
C VAL A 1 16.94 -3.61 -0.39
N GLY A 2 16.08 -2.62 -0.13
CA GLY A 2 14.75 -2.85 0.42
C GLY A 2 13.88 -3.69 -0.53
N PHE A 3 12.98 -4.45 0.05
CA PHE A 3 11.97 -5.26 -0.63
C PHE A 3 11.21 -4.48 -1.71
N GLU A 4 10.92 -3.21 -1.49
CA GLU A 4 10.25 -2.30 -2.43
C GLU A 4 11.05 -2.15 -3.76
N MET A 5 12.36 -2.03 -3.68
CA MET A 5 13.24 -1.95 -4.85
C MET A 5 13.31 -3.28 -5.61
N TYR A 6 13.30 -4.41 -4.91
CA TYR A 6 13.23 -5.74 -5.51
C TYR A 6 11.91 -5.96 -6.25
N CYS A 7 10.77 -5.61 -5.64
CA CYS A 7 9.45 -5.68 -6.28
C CYS A 7 9.33 -4.76 -7.50
N LYS A 8 9.95 -3.59 -7.46
CA LYS A 8 10.00 -2.67 -8.60
C LYS A 8 10.79 -3.26 -9.77
N LEU A 9 11.99 -3.78 -9.51
CA LEU A 9 12.85 -4.40 -10.52
C LEU A 9 12.20 -5.65 -11.15
N LEU A 10 11.54 -6.47 -10.34
CA LEU A 10 10.78 -7.64 -10.83
C LEU A 10 9.64 -7.23 -11.77
N ARG A 11 8.87 -6.20 -11.41
CA ARG A 11 7.80 -5.69 -12.26
C ARG A 11 8.32 -5.15 -13.59
N GLU A 12 9.36 -4.32 -13.54
CA GLU A 12 9.98 -3.78 -14.75
C GLU A 12 10.48 -4.90 -15.68
N SER A 13 11.05 -5.97 -15.11
CA SER A 13 11.53 -7.12 -15.89
C SER A 13 10.38 -7.93 -16.50
N VAL A 14 9.32 -8.20 -15.74
CA VAL A 14 8.13 -8.94 -16.22
C VAL A 14 7.37 -8.14 -17.27
N SER A 15 7.26 -6.83 -17.11
CA SER A 15 6.60 -5.92 -18.05
C SER A 15 7.30 -5.87 -19.39
N ARG A 16 8.63 -5.81 -19.39
CA ARG A 16 9.45 -5.86 -20.61
C ARG A 16 9.29 -7.18 -21.37
N LEU A 17 9.12 -8.30 -20.65
CA LEU A 17 8.96 -9.62 -21.24
C LEU A 17 7.55 -9.86 -21.83
N LYS A 18 6.52 -9.18 -21.30
CA LYS A 18 5.12 -9.36 -21.72
C LYS A 18 4.64 -8.38 -22.79
N GLY A 19 5.42 -7.32 -23.10
CA GLY A 19 5.02 -6.30 -24.08
C GLY A 19 3.74 -5.53 -23.71
N ASP A 20 3.41 -5.48 -22.42
CA ASP A 20 2.16 -4.90 -21.92
C ASP A 20 2.33 -3.40 -21.70
N GLU A 21 1.77 -2.58 -22.59
CA GLU A 21 1.82 -1.12 -22.50
C GLU A 21 1.14 -0.58 -21.22
N ASN A 22 0.22 -1.33 -20.61
CA ASN A 22 -0.39 -0.98 -19.33
C ASN A 22 0.56 -1.15 -18.14
N ALA A 23 1.62 -1.94 -18.29
CA ALA A 23 2.65 -2.14 -17.28
C ALA A 23 3.58 -0.93 -17.11
N LEU A 24 3.50 0.06 -18.01
CA LEU A 24 4.25 1.34 -17.93
C LEU A 24 3.55 2.40 -17.08
N ARG A 25 2.34 2.14 -16.56
CA ARG A 25 1.73 3.06 -15.59
C ARG A 25 2.54 3.00 -14.30
N PRO A 26 3.06 4.13 -13.81
CA PRO A 26 3.80 4.16 -12.55
C PRO A 26 2.88 3.67 -11.45
N THR A 27 3.29 2.59 -10.78
CA THR A 27 2.55 2.05 -9.64
C THR A 27 2.65 3.06 -8.50
N ALA A 28 1.54 3.38 -7.85
CA ALA A 28 1.53 4.28 -6.70
C ALA A 28 2.51 3.76 -5.62
N VAL A 29 3.38 4.63 -5.16
CA VAL A 29 4.31 4.35 -4.05
C VAL A 29 3.63 4.72 -2.75
N VAL A 30 3.48 3.75 -1.84
CA VAL A 30 2.89 3.96 -0.51
C VAL A 30 4.00 4.04 0.54
N ARG A 31 4.01 5.09 1.35
CA ARG A 31 4.99 5.30 2.44
C ARG A 31 4.30 5.87 3.67
N MET A 32 4.17 5.04 4.70
CA MET A 32 3.56 5.43 5.95
C MET A 32 4.63 5.53 7.04
N ASP A 33 4.72 6.69 7.71
CA ASP A 33 5.69 6.95 8.77
C ASP A 33 5.49 6.09 10.03
N PHE A 34 4.32 5.47 10.15
CA PHE A 34 3.96 4.55 11.23
C PHE A 34 4.11 3.06 10.84
N LEU A 35 4.59 2.74 9.62
CA LEU A 35 4.86 1.37 9.18
C LEU A 35 6.36 1.15 8.93
N HIS A 36 6.82 -0.06 9.18
CA HIS A 36 8.17 -0.52 8.86
C HIS A 36 8.14 -1.93 8.26
N THR A 37 9.15 -2.25 7.48
CA THR A 37 9.20 -3.51 6.71
C THR A 37 9.84 -4.67 7.47
N ASP A 38 10.36 -4.45 8.67
CA ASP A 38 11.14 -5.44 9.42
C ASP A 38 10.52 -5.68 10.80
N ASP A 39 10.26 -6.97 11.09
CA ASP A 39 9.72 -7.45 12.37
C ASP A 39 10.75 -7.29 13.53
N SER A 40 12.03 -7.12 13.21
CA SER A 40 13.11 -6.94 14.19
C SER A 40 13.15 -5.57 14.86
N MET A 41 12.47 -4.56 14.29
CA MET A 41 12.43 -3.18 14.80
C MET A 41 11.47 -2.97 15.97
N ILE A 42 10.74 -4.00 16.41
CA ILE A 42 9.70 -3.91 17.46
C ILE A 42 10.27 -3.69 18.87
N GLN A 43 11.60 -3.83 19.06
CA GLN A 43 12.21 -3.59 20.35
C GLN A 43 12.39 -2.10 20.66
N GLY A 44 11.39 -1.49 21.25
CA GLY A 44 11.57 -0.28 22.05
C GLY A 44 11.00 1.04 21.57
N LYS A 45 10.10 1.10 20.59
CA LYS A 45 9.42 2.35 20.22
C LYS A 45 7.91 2.17 20.11
N HIS A 46 7.21 2.76 21.07
CA HIS A 46 5.82 3.20 21.10
C HIS A 46 4.76 2.38 20.31
N ASP A 47 3.58 2.23 20.91
CA ASP A 47 2.32 1.70 20.33
C ASP A 47 1.89 2.35 18.99
N ALA A 48 2.66 3.32 18.49
CA ALA A 48 2.36 4.14 17.32
C ALA A 48 2.92 3.57 16.01
N THR A 49 3.73 2.51 16.01
CA THR A 49 4.33 1.92 14.79
C THR A 49 4.08 0.42 14.70
N MET A 50 4.02 -0.13 13.48
CA MET A 50 3.76 -1.53 13.20
C MET A 50 4.60 -2.05 12.05
N ALA A 51 5.00 -3.33 12.12
CA ALA A 51 5.57 -4.02 10.96
C ALA A 51 4.49 -4.32 9.93
N SER A 52 4.82 -4.15 8.65
CA SER A 52 4.00 -4.52 7.51
C SER A 52 4.75 -5.61 6.73
N CYS A 53 4.51 -6.88 7.08
CA CYS A 53 5.29 -8.01 6.56
C CYS A 53 4.56 -9.35 6.71
N PHE A 54 5.14 -10.40 6.10
CA PHE A 54 4.84 -11.79 6.45
C PHE A 54 5.81 -12.23 7.55
N PRO A 55 5.40 -12.30 8.84
CA PRO A 55 6.28 -12.68 9.92
C PRO A 55 6.69 -14.15 9.81
N ALA A 56 7.89 -14.49 10.29
CA ALA A 56 8.41 -15.87 10.27
C ALA A 56 7.56 -16.84 11.13
N SER A 57 6.88 -16.30 12.15
CA SER A 57 5.91 -17.03 12.96
C SER A 57 4.65 -17.46 12.20
N TYR A 58 4.28 -16.74 11.14
CA TYR A 58 3.13 -17.05 10.28
C TYR A 58 3.53 -17.94 9.10
N ILE A 59 4.59 -17.58 8.38
CA ILE A 59 5.13 -18.37 7.27
C ILE A 59 6.61 -18.64 7.58
N SER A 60 6.92 -19.80 8.16
CA SER A 60 8.26 -20.14 8.63
C SER A 60 9.29 -20.31 7.50
N GLU A 61 8.85 -20.82 6.35
CA GLU A 61 9.75 -21.12 5.23
C GLU A 61 10.07 -19.86 4.41
N PRO A 62 11.37 -19.47 4.29
CA PRO A 62 11.76 -18.25 3.57
C PRO A 62 11.35 -18.24 2.10
N ARG A 63 11.38 -19.40 1.43
CA ARG A 63 10.97 -19.50 0.01
C ARG A 63 9.50 -19.17 -0.17
N LEU A 64 8.62 -19.73 0.68
CA LEU A 64 7.19 -19.45 0.64
C LEU A 64 6.90 -17.99 0.94
N ARG A 65 7.64 -17.37 1.89
CA ARG A 65 7.50 -15.92 2.14
C ARG A 65 7.82 -15.10 0.91
N ILE A 66 8.91 -15.43 0.18
CA ILE A 66 9.28 -14.74 -1.05
C ILE A 66 8.18 -14.89 -2.12
N GLU A 67 7.61 -16.08 -2.27
CA GLU A 67 6.49 -16.32 -3.18
C GLU A 67 5.26 -15.49 -2.80
N CYS A 68 4.91 -15.44 -1.51
CA CYS A 68 3.82 -14.61 -1.00
C CYS A 68 4.07 -13.12 -1.27
N TYR A 69 5.28 -12.63 -1.06
CA TYR A 69 5.63 -11.25 -1.41
C TYR A 69 5.53 -10.96 -2.91
N ARG A 70 5.94 -11.90 -3.77
CA ARG A 70 5.79 -11.76 -5.23
C ARG A 70 4.33 -11.70 -5.62
N LYS A 71 3.49 -12.54 -5.01
CA LYS A 71 2.05 -12.58 -5.28
C LYS A 71 1.39 -11.26 -4.88
N ILE A 72 1.59 -10.80 -3.65
CA ILE A 72 0.99 -9.54 -3.18
C ILE A 72 1.49 -8.33 -3.98
N ALA A 73 2.77 -8.33 -4.39
CA ALA A 73 3.34 -7.28 -5.24
C ALA A 73 2.70 -7.23 -6.64
N SER A 74 2.21 -8.38 -7.15
CA SER A 74 1.56 -8.48 -8.46
C SER A 74 0.09 -8.04 -8.45
N ILE A 75 -0.52 -7.87 -7.29
CA ILE A 75 -1.91 -7.44 -7.14
C ILE A 75 -2.07 -5.99 -7.65
N MET A 76 -3.04 -5.82 -8.55
CA MET A 76 -3.34 -4.54 -9.19
C MET A 76 -4.77 -4.06 -8.91
N LYS A 77 -5.64 -4.96 -8.44
CA LYS A 77 -7.06 -4.67 -8.17
C LYS A 77 -7.43 -5.07 -6.75
N THR A 78 -8.32 -4.33 -6.14
CA THR A 78 -8.77 -4.59 -4.75
C THR A 78 -9.46 -5.93 -4.58
N GLU A 79 -10.16 -6.42 -5.61
CA GLU A 79 -10.86 -7.71 -5.59
C GLU A 79 -9.89 -8.89 -5.44
N GLU A 80 -8.69 -8.77 -6.02
CA GLU A 80 -7.65 -9.82 -5.92
C GLU A 80 -7.10 -9.97 -4.50
N ILE A 81 -7.22 -8.91 -3.68
CA ILE A 81 -6.75 -8.91 -2.28
C ILE A 81 -7.58 -9.90 -1.45
N MET A 82 -8.90 -9.85 -1.56
CA MET A 82 -9.80 -10.74 -0.82
C MET A 82 -9.56 -12.20 -1.15
N VAL A 83 -9.42 -12.52 -2.45
CA VAL A 83 -9.13 -13.88 -2.91
C VAL A 83 -7.80 -14.38 -2.35
N TYR A 84 -6.79 -13.51 -2.32
CA TYR A 84 -5.48 -13.89 -1.80
C TYR A 84 -5.46 -14.00 -0.26
N GLU A 85 -6.25 -13.19 0.43
CA GLU A 85 -6.44 -13.28 1.89
C GLU A 85 -7.07 -14.62 2.26
N GLU A 86 -8.09 -15.08 1.52
CA GLU A 86 -8.72 -16.39 1.69
C GLU A 86 -7.71 -17.52 1.43
N GLU A 87 -6.94 -17.47 0.34
CA GLU A 87 -5.90 -18.45 0.01
C GLU A 87 -4.87 -18.59 1.15
N LEU A 88 -4.40 -17.47 1.71
CA LEU A 88 -3.42 -17.51 2.80
C LEU A 88 -4.03 -18.03 4.10
N THR A 89 -5.28 -17.68 4.38
CA THR A 89 -5.99 -18.17 5.55
C THR A 89 -6.17 -19.68 5.50
N ASP A 90 -6.51 -20.24 4.33
CA ASP A 90 -6.65 -21.68 4.14
C ASP A 90 -5.32 -22.43 4.28
N ARG A 91 -4.22 -21.82 3.84
CA ARG A 91 -2.90 -22.49 3.84
C ARG A 91 -2.14 -22.35 5.16
N PHE A 92 -2.25 -21.22 5.80
CA PHE A 92 -1.39 -20.85 6.95
C PHE A 92 -2.20 -20.49 8.21
N GLY A 93 -3.52 -20.47 8.13
CA GLY A 93 -4.40 -20.08 9.24
C GLY A 93 -4.67 -18.58 9.32
N PRO A 94 -5.19 -18.10 10.46
CA PRO A 94 -5.63 -16.71 10.63
C PRO A 94 -4.51 -15.70 10.34
N ILE A 95 -4.85 -14.67 9.57
CA ILE A 95 -3.90 -13.63 9.17
C ILE A 95 -3.51 -12.76 10.36
N PRO A 96 -2.21 -12.67 10.71
CA PRO A 96 -1.73 -11.80 11.77
C PRO A 96 -1.78 -10.32 11.37
N ASP A 97 -1.76 -9.43 12.37
CA ASP A 97 -1.90 -7.99 12.18
C ASP A 97 -0.82 -7.38 11.27
N GLN A 98 0.41 -7.88 11.33
CA GLN A 98 1.51 -7.45 10.44
C GLN A 98 1.21 -7.74 8.97
N THR A 99 0.65 -8.93 8.69
CA THR A 99 0.23 -9.31 7.35
C THR A 99 -1.01 -8.56 6.91
N ARG A 100 -1.93 -8.27 7.83
CA ARG A 100 -3.10 -7.43 7.56
C ARG A 100 -2.71 -6.00 7.22
N ALA A 101 -1.70 -5.44 7.88
CA ALA A 101 -1.14 -4.14 7.50
C ALA A 101 -0.62 -4.14 6.05
N LEU A 102 0.07 -5.21 5.64
CA LEU A 102 0.59 -5.37 4.28
C LEU A 102 -0.55 -5.45 3.23
N PHE A 103 -1.67 -6.10 3.55
CA PHE A 103 -2.85 -6.10 2.70
C PHE A 103 -3.48 -4.71 2.57
N TYR A 104 -3.60 -3.97 3.66
CA TYR A 104 -4.11 -2.60 3.63
C TYR A 104 -3.20 -1.65 2.85
N GLU A 105 -1.87 -1.76 2.97
CA GLU A 105 -0.94 -1.02 2.10
C GLU A 105 -1.16 -1.34 0.63
N THR A 106 -1.40 -2.61 0.31
CA THR A 106 -1.68 -3.05 -1.07
C THR A 106 -3.01 -2.47 -1.56
N GLU A 107 -4.04 -2.44 -0.72
CA GLU A 107 -5.34 -1.83 -1.04
C GLU A 107 -5.19 -0.31 -1.27
N ILE A 108 -4.45 0.38 -0.41
CA ILE A 108 -4.15 1.81 -0.58
C ILE A 108 -3.42 2.07 -1.91
N LYS A 109 -2.48 1.20 -2.27
CA LYS A 109 -1.76 1.28 -3.55
C LYS A 109 -2.71 1.13 -4.74
N CYS A 110 -3.60 0.13 -4.72
CA CYS A 110 -4.57 -0.11 -5.79
C CYS A 110 -5.55 1.08 -5.93
N LEU A 111 -6.14 1.52 -4.82
CA LEU A 111 -7.05 2.67 -4.80
C LEU A 111 -6.35 3.97 -5.24
N GLY A 112 -5.13 4.19 -4.78
CA GLY A 112 -4.34 5.35 -5.18
C GLY A 112 -4.04 5.36 -6.66
N GLN A 113 -3.72 4.22 -7.23
CA GLN A 113 -3.50 4.08 -8.66
C GLN A 113 -4.78 4.33 -9.47
N GLU A 114 -5.92 3.83 -9.01
CA GLU A 114 -7.24 4.10 -9.60
C GLU A 114 -7.58 5.58 -9.54
N ALA A 115 -7.25 6.26 -8.43
CA ALA A 115 -7.42 7.70 -8.25
C ALA A 115 -6.42 8.57 -9.04
N GLY A 116 -5.44 7.97 -9.72
CA GLY A 116 -4.42 8.68 -10.50
C GLY A 116 -3.27 9.24 -9.67
N PHE A 117 -3.05 8.74 -8.46
CA PHE A 117 -1.90 9.09 -7.64
C PHE A 117 -0.66 8.24 -7.99
N ASP A 118 0.51 8.85 -8.01
CA ASP A 118 1.80 8.18 -8.14
C ASP A 118 2.48 7.95 -6.77
N SER A 119 2.04 8.66 -5.73
CA SER A 119 2.58 8.55 -4.40
C SER A 119 1.54 8.90 -3.34
N ILE A 120 1.47 8.07 -2.29
CA ILE A 120 0.66 8.30 -1.11
C ILE A 120 1.58 8.13 0.10
N SER A 121 1.65 9.13 0.95
CA SER A 121 2.51 9.10 2.13
C SER A 121 1.84 9.75 3.33
N SER A 122 2.21 9.33 4.54
CA SER A 122 1.85 10.01 5.77
C SER A 122 3.08 10.63 6.44
N LYS A 123 2.85 11.73 7.14
CA LYS A 123 3.82 12.36 8.02
C LYS A 123 3.08 13.09 9.14
N GLU A 124 3.42 12.78 10.41
CA GLU A 124 2.83 13.44 11.58
C GLU A 124 1.30 13.49 11.54
N ASN A 125 0.66 12.37 11.16
CA ASN A 125 -0.78 12.22 10.93
C ASN A 125 -1.37 13.01 9.75
N GLU A 126 -0.57 13.67 8.94
CA GLU A 126 -1.03 14.27 7.69
C GLU A 126 -0.90 13.29 6.54
N LEU A 127 -1.90 13.24 5.63
CA LEU A 127 -1.92 12.39 4.44
C LEU A 127 -1.60 13.21 3.19
N TYR A 128 -0.56 12.80 2.47
CA TYR A 128 -0.10 13.43 1.24
C TYR A 128 -0.32 12.50 0.06
N CYS A 129 -1.10 12.95 -0.94
CA CYS A 129 -1.28 12.25 -2.21
C CYS A 129 -0.74 13.12 -3.35
N ARG A 130 0.06 12.54 -4.23
CA ARG A 130 0.64 13.22 -5.39
C ARG A 130 0.10 12.63 -6.68
N GLU A 131 -0.37 13.48 -7.59
CA GLU A 131 -0.87 13.08 -8.91
C GLU A 131 0.26 12.82 -9.92
N VAL A 132 -0.02 11.94 -10.89
CA VAL A 132 0.89 11.59 -12.02
C VAL A 132 1.16 12.77 -12.96
N LYS A 133 0.37 13.84 -12.93
CA LYS A 133 0.46 14.95 -13.90
C LYS A 133 1.78 15.71 -13.82
N LYS A 134 2.47 15.66 -14.94
CA LYS A 134 3.86 15.98 -15.32
C LYS A 134 4.44 17.34 -14.92
N SER A 135 3.81 18.24 -14.21
CA SER A 135 4.28 19.62 -14.20
C SER A 135 4.22 20.38 -12.89
N SER A 136 3.97 19.74 -11.76
CA SER A 136 4.09 20.51 -10.54
C SER A 136 4.92 19.78 -9.47
N ARG A 137 5.97 20.47 -9.03
CA ARG A 137 6.76 20.14 -7.84
C ARG A 137 5.93 20.11 -6.55
N ASP A 138 4.67 20.50 -6.63
CA ASP A 138 3.70 20.55 -5.53
C ASP A 138 2.69 19.41 -5.64
N GLY A 139 3.09 18.19 -5.24
CA GLY A 139 2.18 17.05 -5.10
C GLY A 139 0.99 17.26 -4.14
N VAL A 140 1.07 18.29 -3.31
CA VAL A 140 0.01 18.72 -2.38
C VAL A 140 -1.11 19.54 -3.05
N LYS A 141 -0.98 19.90 -4.34
CA LYS A 141 -1.98 20.75 -5.03
C LYS A 141 -3.38 20.15 -5.08
N TYR A 142 -3.47 18.82 -5.18
CA TYR A 142 -4.76 18.14 -5.25
C TYR A 142 -5.50 18.20 -3.90
N LEU A 143 -4.82 17.89 -2.82
CA LEU A 143 -5.40 17.97 -1.48
C LEU A 143 -5.70 19.42 -1.07
N LYS A 144 -4.88 20.38 -1.50
CA LYS A 144 -5.15 21.81 -1.35
C LYS A 144 -6.37 22.29 -2.14
N LYS A 145 -6.70 21.69 -3.31
CA LYS A 145 -7.95 21.96 -4.03
C LYS A 145 -9.18 21.55 -3.21
N MET A 146 -9.06 20.53 -2.35
CA MET A 146 -10.12 20.14 -1.41
C MET A 146 -10.17 21.02 -0.15
N GLY A 147 -9.31 22.04 -0.05
CA GLY A 147 -9.34 23.05 1.01
C GLY A 147 -8.55 22.71 2.29
N ARG A 148 -8.06 21.48 2.45
CA ARG A 148 -7.25 21.04 3.59
C ARG A 148 -6.50 19.74 3.30
N ILE A 149 -5.36 19.54 3.97
CA ILE A 149 -4.67 18.25 4.02
C ILE A 149 -5.47 17.34 4.98
N PRO A 150 -5.86 16.13 4.57
CA PRO A 150 -6.54 15.19 5.46
C PRO A 150 -5.67 14.86 6.66
N LEU A 151 -6.24 14.93 7.85
CA LEU A 151 -5.60 14.51 9.09
C LEU A 151 -6.08 13.12 9.46
N LEU A 152 -5.16 12.25 9.87
CA LEU A 152 -5.47 10.95 10.42
C LEU A 152 -5.79 11.11 11.91
N ASN A 153 -7.00 10.75 12.28
CA ASN A 153 -7.49 10.90 13.66
C ASN A 153 -7.19 9.66 14.51
N GLU A 154 -7.05 8.51 13.86
CA GLU A 154 -6.78 7.25 14.53
C GLU A 154 -5.34 7.19 15.06
N LYS A 155 -5.16 6.48 16.18
CA LYS A 155 -3.84 6.32 16.82
C LYS A 155 -3.17 5.02 16.45
N LEU A 156 -3.94 3.92 16.36
CA LEU A 156 -3.41 2.60 16.05
C LEU A 156 -3.12 2.44 14.56
N PRO A 157 -1.98 1.86 14.16
CA PRO A 157 -1.56 1.73 12.76
C PRO A 157 -2.60 1.09 11.84
N LEU A 158 -3.23 -0.01 12.23
CA LEU A 158 -4.28 -0.65 11.43
C LEU A 158 -5.52 0.23 11.24
N LEU A 159 -5.88 1.02 12.25
CA LEU A 159 -7.01 1.95 12.15
C LEU A 159 -6.67 3.13 11.26
N LYS A 160 -5.44 3.65 11.32
CA LYS A 160 -4.94 4.69 10.38
C LYS A 160 -5.02 4.19 8.93
N LEU A 161 -4.60 2.96 8.65
CA LEU A 161 -4.70 2.38 7.31
C LEU A 161 -6.15 2.29 6.84
N LYS A 162 -7.08 1.85 7.69
CA LYS A 162 -8.52 1.83 7.38
C LYS A 162 -9.07 3.23 7.11
N GLU A 163 -8.64 4.23 7.86
CA GLU A 163 -9.02 5.63 7.66
C GLU A 163 -8.57 6.13 6.28
N ILE A 164 -7.33 5.83 5.88
CA ILE A 164 -6.79 6.15 4.56
C ILE A 164 -7.58 5.46 3.45
N ILE A 165 -7.86 4.16 3.59
CA ILE A 165 -8.67 3.40 2.62
C ILE A 165 -10.05 4.03 2.46
N ARG A 166 -10.71 4.35 3.57
CA ARG A 166 -12.02 5.02 3.55
C ARG A 166 -11.96 6.38 2.84
N PHE A 167 -10.93 7.18 3.13
CA PHE A 167 -10.72 8.47 2.45
C PHE A 167 -10.58 8.30 0.93
N LEU A 168 -9.74 7.35 0.47
CA LEU A 168 -9.53 7.08 -0.95
C LEU A 168 -10.81 6.58 -1.63
N LYS A 169 -11.59 5.71 -0.99
CA LYS A 169 -12.87 5.23 -1.51
C LYS A 169 -13.88 6.36 -1.68
N ILE A 170 -14.02 7.24 -0.69
CA ILE A 170 -14.90 8.42 -0.78
C ILE A 170 -14.45 9.32 -1.93
N HIS A 171 -13.14 9.52 -2.06
CA HIS A 171 -12.57 10.33 -3.12
C HIS A 171 -12.89 9.76 -4.52
N LEU A 172 -12.74 8.45 -4.72
CA LEU A 172 -13.05 7.77 -5.98
C LEU A 172 -14.54 7.85 -6.34
N HIS A 173 -15.44 7.74 -5.36
CA HIS A 173 -16.88 7.90 -5.59
C HIS A 173 -17.22 9.33 -6.00
N GLY A 174 -16.65 10.34 -5.35
CA GLY A 174 -16.85 11.73 -5.71
C GLY A 174 -16.34 12.11 -7.11
N ILE A 175 -15.35 11.39 -7.65
CA ILE A 175 -14.89 11.57 -9.03
C ILE A 175 -15.88 10.95 -10.02
N LYS A 176 -16.49 9.81 -9.71
CA LYS A 176 -17.44 9.11 -10.59
C LYS A 176 -18.76 9.88 -10.74
N ASP A 177 -19.16 10.65 -9.73
CA ASP A 177 -20.39 11.46 -9.76
C ASP A 177 -20.25 12.79 -10.55
N VAL A 178 -19.04 13.16 -10.96
CA VAL A 178 -18.73 14.41 -11.70
C VAL A 178 -18.38 14.15 -13.18
N SER A 179 -18.33 12.89 -13.60
CA SER A 179 -18.03 12.46 -14.97
C SER A 179 -19.27 12.05 -15.73
#